data_dbbd19279e40c0129eb15f421b32b673
#
_entry.id   dbbd19279e40c0129eb15f421b32b673
#
_cell.length_a   1.000
_cell.length_b   1.000
_cell.length_c   1.000
_cell.angle_alpha   90.00
_cell.angle_beta   90.00
_cell.angle_gamma   90.00
#
_symmetry.space_group_name_H-M   'P 1'
#
loop_
_entity.id
_entity.type
_entity.pdbx_description
1 polymer ?
#
loop_
_entity_poly.entity_id
_entity_poly.type
_entity_poly.pdbx_seq_one_letter_code
_entity_poly.pdbx_strand_id
1 'polypeptide(L)'
;KAKRFRYKNNDMEDLEARLKEADGAGARVKLIATDGVFSMDGIICNLKGVCDLADKYNALVMVDDSHAVGFIGKTGRGTPEYCDVQGRVDIITGTLGKALGGASGGYTSGRKEIIDLLRQRSRPYLFSNSVAPAIVGASLELFDMLDESTELRDHLEEVTLYYRKLLVDNGFDIISGTH
;
A
#
# COMPACT_ATOMS: atom_id res chain seq x y z
N LYS A 1 11.55 14.96 16.30
CA LYS A 1 10.41 14.26 15.69
C LYS A 1 9.99 15.02 14.44
N ALA A 2 9.57 14.31 13.38
CA ALA A 2 9.02 14.94 12.19
C ALA A 2 7.74 15.72 12.53
N LYS A 3 7.54 16.87 11.88
CA LYS A 3 6.27 17.59 11.92
C LYS A 3 5.23 16.79 11.14
N ARG A 4 4.00 16.71 11.62
CA ARG A 4 2.91 15.95 11.01
C ARG A 4 1.84 16.89 10.51
N PHE A 5 1.43 16.67 9.25
CA PHE A 5 0.29 17.29 8.62
C PHE A 5 -0.72 16.17 8.28
N ARG A 6 -1.99 16.39 8.58
CA ARG A 6 -3.05 15.43 8.23
C ARG A 6 -3.86 15.99 7.10
N TYR A 7 -4.19 15.15 6.15
CA TYR A 7 -5.13 15.47 5.08
C TYR A 7 -6.30 14.47 5.09
N LYS A 8 -7.42 14.88 4.52
CA LYS A 8 -8.63 14.05 4.43
C LYS A 8 -8.40 12.87 3.50
N ASN A 9 -9.04 11.74 3.85
CA ASN A 9 -8.92 10.52 3.07
C ASN A 9 -9.25 10.76 1.59
N ASN A 10 -8.32 10.40 0.72
CA ASN A 10 -8.43 10.48 -0.74
C ASN A 10 -8.70 11.88 -1.32
N ASP A 11 -8.51 12.94 -0.54
CA ASP A 11 -8.72 14.34 -0.93
C ASP A 11 -7.40 14.96 -1.42
N MET A 12 -7.26 15.03 -2.74
CA MET A 12 -6.03 15.56 -3.37
C MET A 12 -5.88 17.08 -3.20
N GLU A 13 -6.98 17.81 -3.08
CA GLU A 13 -6.94 19.27 -2.83
C GLU A 13 -6.42 19.55 -1.42
N ASP A 14 -6.91 18.82 -0.43
CA ASP A 14 -6.42 18.95 0.95
C ASP A 14 -4.98 18.45 1.08
N LEU A 15 -4.59 17.36 0.39
CA LEU A 15 -3.20 16.91 0.32
C LEU A 15 -2.29 18.02 -0.24
N GLU A 16 -2.68 18.64 -1.35
CA GLU A 16 -1.92 19.74 -1.94
C GLU A 16 -1.79 20.94 -0.98
N ALA A 17 -2.88 21.29 -0.28
CA ALA A 17 -2.85 22.34 0.73
C ALA A 17 -1.85 22.03 1.85
N ARG A 18 -1.78 20.77 2.32
CA ARG A 18 -0.80 20.35 3.35
C ARG A 18 0.64 20.39 2.82
N LEU A 19 0.86 20.05 1.57
CA LEU A 19 2.19 20.13 0.95
C LEU A 19 2.67 21.59 0.82
N LYS A 20 1.79 22.53 0.43
CA LYS A 20 2.05 23.97 0.43
C LYS A 20 2.39 24.50 1.84
N GLU A 21 1.63 24.05 2.84
CA GLU A 21 1.89 24.41 4.25
C GLU A 21 3.27 23.89 4.70
N ALA A 22 3.64 22.66 4.32
CA ALA A 22 4.93 22.08 4.64
C ALA A 22 6.09 22.87 3.99
N ASP A 23 5.94 23.28 2.73
CA ASP A 23 6.92 24.12 2.03
C ASP A 23 7.07 25.49 2.72
N GLY A 24 5.95 26.14 3.04
CA GLY A 24 5.96 27.41 3.76
C GLY A 24 6.60 27.31 5.16
N ALA A 25 6.56 26.12 5.76
CA ALA A 25 7.22 25.83 7.02
C ALA A 25 8.71 25.45 6.89
N GLY A 26 9.28 25.49 5.67
CA GLY A 26 10.68 25.20 5.40
C GLY A 26 11.05 23.71 5.49
N ALA A 27 10.13 22.80 5.17
CA ALA A 27 10.37 21.36 5.17
C ALA A 27 11.43 21.01 4.10
N ARG A 28 12.57 20.47 4.53
CA ARG A 28 13.64 20.01 3.61
C ARG A 28 13.35 18.66 2.97
N VAL A 29 12.65 17.80 3.70
CA VAL A 29 12.21 16.48 3.23
C VAL A 29 10.74 16.34 3.56
N LYS A 30 9.95 15.95 2.60
CA LYS A 30 8.52 15.66 2.73
C LYS A 30 8.29 14.18 2.45
N LEU A 31 7.43 13.55 3.22
CA LEU A 31 6.99 12.18 3.02
C LEU A 31 5.47 12.15 3.09
N ILE A 32 4.84 11.73 2.01
CA ILE A 32 3.41 11.41 1.99
C ILE A 32 3.27 9.94 2.38
N ALA A 33 2.45 9.67 3.39
CA ALA A 33 2.15 8.30 3.82
C ALA A 33 0.64 8.05 3.70
N THR A 34 0.27 6.96 3.05
CA THR A 34 -1.12 6.56 2.84
C THR A 34 -1.25 5.03 2.85
N ASP A 35 -2.46 4.52 3.10
CA ASP A 35 -2.79 3.14 2.78
C ASP A 35 -3.05 3.02 1.27
N GLY A 36 -2.74 1.87 0.70
CA GLY A 36 -3.12 1.53 -0.67
C GLY A 36 -4.61 1.18 -0.75
N VAL A 37 -5.06 0.31 0.13
CA VAL A 37 -6.48 0.01 0.37
C VAL A 37 -6.80 0.32 1.82
N PHE A 38 -7.80 1.17 2.05
CA PHE A 38 -8.26 1.52 3.39
C PHE A 38 -9.15 0.41 3.94
N SER A 39 -8.65 -0.30 4.95
CA SER A 39 -9.23 -1.55 5.46
C SER A 39 -10.68 -1.44 5.93
N MET A 40 -11.07 -0.30 6.50
CA MET A 40 -12.41 -0.14 7.07
C MET A 40 -13.47 0.19 6.03
N ASP A 41 -13.07 0.76 4.91
CA ASP A 41 -13.98 1.28 3.88
C ASP A 41 -13.88 0.51 2.57
N GLY A 42 -12.81 -0.27 2.35
CA GLY A 42 -12.51 -0.94 1.08
C GLY A 42 -12.18 0.02 -0.07
N ILE A 43 -11.87 1.28 0.24
CA ILE A 43 -11.55 2.29 -0.75
C ILE A 43 -10.09 2.13 -1.19
N ILE A 44 -9.87 2.10 -2.50
CA ILE A 44 -8.52 2.17 -3.08
C ILE A 44 -8.07 3.62 -3.12
N CYS A 45 -6.82 3.87 -2.70
CA CYS A 45 -6.20 5.19 -2.74
C CYS A 45 -6.11 5.71 -4.19
N ASN A 46 -6.36 7.01 -4.39
CA ASN A 46 -5.97 7.70 -5.62
C ASN A 46 -4.45 7.88 -5.68
N LEU A 47 -3.74 6.74 -5.78
CA LEU A 47 -2.29 6.72 -5.68
C LEU A 47 -1.61 7.47 -6.83
N LYS A 48 -2.26 7.52 -8.01
CA LYS A 48 -1.77 8.34 -9.13
C LYS A 48 -1.76 9.83 -8.76
N GLY A 49 -2.85 10.35 -8.21
CA GLY A 49 -2.92 11.74 -7.75
C GLY A 49 -1.92 12.04 -6.64
N VAL A 50 -1.70 11.09 -5.72
CA VAL A 50 -0.66 11.22 -4.68
C VAL A 50 0.73 11.32 -5.31
N CYS A 51 1.07 10.45 -6.27
CA CYS A 51 2.36 10.49 -6.94
C CYS A 51 2.55 11.77 -7.78
N ASP A 52 1.50 12.25 -8.47
CA ASP A 52 1.56 13.49 -9.24
C ASP A 52 1.84 14.71 -8.33
N LEU A 53 1.24 14.76 -7.15
CA LEU A 53 1.53 15.78 -6.15
C LEU A 53 2.92 15.60 -5.51
N ALA A 54 3.34 14.37 -5.28
CA ALA A 54 4.69 14.09 -4.77
C ALA A 54 5.76 14.60 -5.72
N ASP A 55 5.63 14.34 -7.02
CA ASP A 55 6.55 14.86 -8.04
C ASP A 55 6.54 16.39 -8.05
N LYS A 56 5.35 17.02 -8.03
CA LYS A 56 5.19 18.47 -8.03
C LYS A 56 5.86 19.16 -6.85
N TYR A 57 5.80 18.55 -5.67
CA TYR A 57 6.30 19.12 -4.42
C TYR A 57 7.61 18.49 -3.93
N ASN A 58 8.27 17.69 -4.75
CA ASN A 58 9.50 16.97 -4.41
C ASN A 58 9.36 16.23 -3.05
N ALA A 59 8.33 15.41 -2.93
CA ALA A 59 8.04 14.59 -1.77
C ALA A 59 8.27 13.11 -2.08
N LEU A 60 8.63 12.35 -1.06
CA LEU A 60 8.66 10.89 -1.12
C LEU A 60 7.26 10.33 -0.89
N VAL A 61 6.97 9.15 -1.45
CA VAL A 61 5.71 8.44 -1.28
C VAL A 61 5.95 7.13 -0.54
N MET A 62 5.21 6.93 0.54
CA MET A 62 5.12 5.68 1.28
C MET A 62 3.69 5.14 1.22
N VAL A 63 3.55 3.90 0.85
CA VAL A 63 2.26 3.19 0.79
C VAL A 63 2.27 2.00 1.73
N ASP A 64 1.27 1.91 2.60
CA ASP A 64 0.97 0.66 3.29
C ASP A 64 0.00 -0.16 2.43
N ASP A 65 0.52 -1.24 1.86
CA ASP A 65 -0.20 -2.12 0.95
C ASP A 65 -0.67 -3.42 1.63
N SER A 66 -0.72 -3.42 2.96
CA SER A 66 -1.08 -4.58 3.77
C SER A 66 -2.47 -5.16 3.46
N HIS A 67 -3.37 -4.37 2.89
CA HIS A 67 -4.70 -4.77 2.43
C HIS A 67 -4.81 -4.92 0.90
N ALA A 68 -3.70 -4.96 0.18
CA ALA A 68 -3.69 -5.04 -1.28
C ALA A 68 -2.71 -6.09 -1.82
N VAL A 69 -1.54 -6.22 -1.19
CA VAL A 69 -0.48 -7.12 -1.67
C VAL A 69 -0.95 -8.56 -1.73
N GLY A 70 -0.66 -9.21 -2.84
CA GLY A 70 -1.01 -10.60 -3.14
C GLY A 70 -2.27 -10.77 -4.00
N PHE A 71 -3.16 -9.75 -4.08
CA PHE A 71 -4.40 -9.90 -4.85
C PHE A 71 -4.87 -8.64 -5.61
N ILE A 72 -4.51 -7.43 -5.18
CA ILE A 72 -4.80 -6.22 -5.93
C ILE A 72 -3.80 -6.05 -7.06
N GLY A 73 -4.29 -5.61 -8.22
CA GLY A 73 -3.53 -5.52 -9.46
C GLY A 73 -3.54 -6.84 -10.25
N LYS A 74 -3.25 -6.77 -11.53
CA LYS A 74 -3.36 -7.90 -12.47
C LYS A 74 -2.45 -9.08 -12.06
N THR A 75 -1.28 -8.80 -11.52
CA THR A 75 -0.34 -9.82 -11.06
C THR A 75 -0.22 -9.89 -9.52
N GLY A 76 -1.11 -9.18 -8.79
CA GLY A 76 -1.12 -9.17 -7.32
C GLY A 76 -0.03 -8.32 -6.69
N ARG A 77 0.56 -7.39 -7.43
CA ARG A 77 1.64 -6.51 -6.95
C ARG A 77 1.14 -5.29 -6.19
N GLY A 78 -0.15 -5.28 -5.85
CA GLY A 78 -0.75 -4.27 -4.99
C GLY A 78 -1.20 -3.00 -5.71
N THR A 79 -1.45 -1.96 -4.91
CA THR A 79 -1.99 -0.70 -5.43
C THR A 79 -1.08 0.06 -6.37
N PRO A 80 0.26 0.00 -6.28
CA PRO A 80 1.11 0.62 -7.31
C PRO A 80 0.89 0.05 -8.71
N GLU A 81 0.64 -1.27 -8.82
CA GLU A 81 0.30 -1.90 -10.08
C GLU A 81 -1.11 -1.48 -10.53
N TYR A 82 -2.08 -1.58 -9.64
CA TYR A 82 -3.47 -1.25 -9.93
C TYR A 82 -3.65 0.19 -10.43
N CYS A 83 -2.90 1.13 -9.87
CA CYS A 83 -2.95 2.55 -10.23
C CYS A 83 -1.97 2.97 -11.33
N ASP A 84 -1.24 2.02 -11.92
CA ASP A 84 -0.22 2.27 -12.96
C ASP A 84 0.85 3.30 -12.52
N VAL A 85 1.34 3.14 -11.30
CA VAL A 85 2.39 4.01 -10.71
C VAL A 85 3.58 3.21 -10.18
N GLN A 86 3.81 2.01 -10.70
CA GLN A 86 4.98 1.22 -10.35
C GLN A 86 6.27 2.03 -10.61
N GLY A 87 7.19 1.98 -9.64
CA GLY A 87 8.44 2.75 -9.70
C GLY A 87 8.35 4.21 -9.23
N ARG A 88 7.14 4.72 -8.93
CA ARG A 88 6.93 6.08 -8.39
C ARG A 88 6.74 6.09 -6.87
N VAL A 89 6.60 4.93 -6.24
CA VAL A 89 6.49 4.77 -4.78
C VAL A 89 7.86 4.47 -4.21
N ASP A 90 8.28 5.24 -3.22
CA ASP A 90 9.63 5.14 -2.62
C ASP A 90 9.72 4.06 -1.55
N ILE A 91 8.62 3.86 -0.80
CA ILE A 91 8.53 2.92 0.31
C ILE A 91 7.20 2.19 0.24
N ILE A 92 7.25 0.87 0.28
CA ILE A 92 6.07 0.03 0.39
C ILE A 92 6.18 -0.79 1.66
N THR A 93 5.15 -0.78 2.48
CA THR A 93 4.99 -1.72 3.60
C THR A 93 3.91 -2.75 3.26
N GLY A 94 4.11 -3.96 3.72
CA GLY A 94 3.16 -5.04 3.55
C GLY A 94 3.19 -6.01 4.71
N THR A 95 2.19 -6.85 4.79
CA THR A 95 2.07 -7.87 5.82
C THR A 95 2.11 -9.28 5.23
N LEU A 96 2.62 -10.22 6.00
CA LEU A 96 2.59 -11.65 5.70
C LEU A 96 1.48 -12.38 6.48
N GLY A 97 0.59 -11.64 7.12
CA GLY A 97 -0.47 -12.19 7.98
C GLY A 97 -1.89 -11.88 7.50
N LYS A 98 -2.07 -11.59 6.21
CA LYS A 98 -3.39 -11.34 5.59
C LYS A 98 -3.54 -12.17 4.31
N ALA A 99 -3.94 -11.56 3.20
CA ALA A 99 -4.09 -12.26 1.91
C ALA A 99 -2.76 -12.85 1.43
N LEU A 100 -1.66 -12.15 1.60
CA LEU A 100 -0.33 -12.73 1.42
C LEU A 100 0.00 -13.62 2.62
N GLY A 101 -0.29 -14.90 2.50
CA GLY A 101 -0.55 -15.90 3.52
C GLY A 101 0.63 -16.47 4.30
N GLY A 102 1.54 -15.66 4.80
CA GLY A 102 2.72 -16.15 5.51
C GLY A 102 2.51 -16.60 6.96
N ALA A 103 1.40 -16.36 7.58
CA ALA A 103 1.03 -16.56 8.99
C ALA A 103 1.30 -15.34 9.89
N SER A 104 2.46 -14.72 9.86
CA SER A 104 2.76 -13.52 10.66
C SER A 104 3.94 -12.73 10.11
N GLY A 105 4.09 -11.51 10.60
CA GLY A 105 5.18 -10.62 10.21
C GLY A 105 4.79 -9.67 9.08
N GLY A 106 5.76 -8.94 8.63
CA GLY A 106 5.62 -7.95 7.57
C GLY A 106 6.98 -7.52 7.05
N TYR A 107 6.95 -6.67 6.07
CA TYR A 107 8.16 -6.19 5.42
C TYR A 107 8.06 -4.72 5.03
N THR A 108 9.21 -4.12 4.82
CA THR A 108 9.35 -2.82 4.18
C THR A 108 10.24 -3.00 2.96
N SER A 109 9.76 -2.58 1.81
CA SER A 109 10.47 -2.56 0.55
C SER A 109 10.61 -1.13 0.03
N GLY A 110 11.65 -0.85 -0.74
CA GLY A 110 11.89 0.48 -1.29
C GLY A 110 13.30 0.66 -1.81
N ARG A 111 13.69 1.91 -2.03
CA ARG A 111 15.03 2.23 -2.50
C ARG A 111 16.09 1.71 -1.53
N LYS A 112 17.18 1.19 -2.09
CA LYS A 112 18.28 0.59 -1.32
C LYS A 112 18.78 1.49 -0.20
N GLU A 113 18.96 2.77 -0.48
CA GLU A 113 19.49 3.75 0.49
C GLU A 113 18.55 3.92 1.69
N ILE A 114 17.23 3.87 1.46
CA ILE A 114 16.21 3.95 2.51
C ILE A 114 16.26 2.67 3.35
N ILE A 115 16.28 1.51 2.70
CA ILE A 115 16.31 0.22 3.40
C ILE A 115 17.60 0.07 4.21
N ASP A 116 18.74 0.44 3.66
CA ASP A 116 20.01 0.41 4.39
C ASP A 116 19.99 1.34 5.62
N LEU A 117 19.40 2.54 5.48
CA LEU A 117 19.20 3.46 6.61
C LEU A 117 18.28 2.87 7.67
N LEU A 118 17.15 2.25 7.27
CA LEU A 118 16.20 1.62 8.19
C LEU A 118 16.85 0.47 8.97
N ARG A 119 17.67 -0.35 8.31
CA ARG A 119 18.41 -1.43 8.98
C ARG A 119 19.35 -0.93 10.08
N GLN A 120 19.86 0.30 9.97
CA GLN A 120 20.76 0.91 10.95
C GLN A 120 20.06 1.77 12.00
N ARG A 121 18.86 2.26 11.73
CA ARG A 121 18.20 3.30 12.52
C ARG A 121 16.78 2.97 12.97
N SER A 122 16.10 2.01 12.33
CA SER A 122 14.76 1.63 12.73
C SER A 122 14.79 0.85 14.05
N ARG A 123 14.30 1.48 15.11
CA ARG A 123 14.26 0.83 16.43
C ARG A 123 13.48 -0.48 16.45
N PRO A 124 12.28 -0.59 15.81
CA PRO A 124 11.60 -1.87 15.74
C PRO A 124 12.46 -2.97 15.09
N TYR A 125 13.18 -2.66 14.03
CA TYR A 125 14.05 -3.63 13.36
C TYR A 125 15.26 -4.02 14.24
N LEU A 126 15.88 -3.06 14.91
CA LEU A 126 17.09 -3.30 15.73
C LEU A 126 16.79 -4.03 17.04
N PHE A 127 15.60 -3.84 17.62
CA PHE A 127 15.28 -4.30 18.98
C PHE A 127 14.08 -5.26 19.03
N SER A 128 13.58 -5.73 17.89
CA SER A 128 12.56 -6.79 17.79
C SER A 128 13.18 -8.07 17.23
N ASN A 129 12.49 -9.18 17.45
CA ASN A 129 12.86 -10.45 16.83
C ASN A 129 12.59 -10.41 15.33
N SER A 130 13.42 -11.13 14.57
CA SER A 130 13.23 -11.33 13.14
C SER A 130 12.02 -12.23 12.86
N VAL A 131 11.49 -12.16 11.65
CA VAL A 131 10.50 -13.13 11.16
C VAL A 131 11.13 -14.54 11.18
N ALA A 132 10.38 -15.51 11.65
CA ALA A 132 10.88 -16.89 11.75
C ALA A 132 11.29 -17.44 10.37
N PRO A 133 12.41 -18.18 10.27
CA PRO A 133 12.90 -18.71 8.99
C PRO A 133 11.87 -19.55 8.22
N ALA A 134 11.03 -20.31 8.91
CA ALA A 134 9.96 -21.08 8.29
C ALA A 134 8.93 -20.19 7.58
N ILE A 135 8.60 -19.03 8.15
CA ILE A 135 7.68 -18.07 7.52
C ILE A 135 8.35 -17.43 6.29
N VAL A 136 9.65 -17.11 6.39
CA VAL A 136 10.40 -16.58 5.25
C VAL A 136 10.44 -17.59 4.11
N GLY A 137 10.74 -18.87 4.39
CA GLY A 137 10.75 -19.94 3.40
C GLY A 137 9.38 -20.12 2.72
N ALA A 138 8.31 -20.18 3.50
CA ALA A 138 6.94 -20.26 2.96
C ALA A 138 6.58 -19.03 2.11
N SER A 139 7.04 -17.84 2.49
CA SER A 139 6.77 -16.61 1.73
C SER A 139 7.53 -16.58 0.40
N LEU A 140 8.73 -17.12 0.32
CA LEU A 140 9.47 -17.23 -0.93
C LEU A 140 8.73 -18.14 -1.92
N GLU A 141 8.31 -19.32 -1.48
CA GLU A 141 7.52 -20.26 -2.28
C GLU A 141 6.21 -19.61 -2.74
N LEU A 142 5.54 -18.87 -1.83
CA LEU A 142 4.31 -18.15 -2.17
C LEU A 142 4.53 -17.11 -3.30
N PHE A 143 5.66 -16.41 -3.31
CA PHE A 143 5.97 -15.47 -4.40
C PHE A 143 6.13 -16.20 -5.74
N ASP A 144 6.79 -17.34 -5.76
CA ASP A 144 6.92 -18.15 -6.97
C ASP A 144 5.54 -18.60 -7.47
N MET A 145 4.67 -19.10 -6.60
CA MET A 145 3.28 -19.46 -6.93
C MET A 145 2.48 -18.29 -7.49
N LEU A 146 2.65 -17.08 -6.93
CA LEU A 146 1.95 -15.88 -7.39
C LEU A 146 2.42 -15.42 -8.79
N ASP A 147 3.69 -15.64 -9.11
CA ASP A 147 4.23 -15.34 -10.44
C ASP A 147 3.82 -16.40 -11.49
N GLU A 148 3.59 -17.66 -11.08
CA GLU A 148 3.19 -18.76 -11.96
C GLU A 148 1.71 -18.72 -12.39
N SER A 149 0.80 -18.22 -11.54
CA SER A 149 -0.65 -18.27 -11.80
C SER A 149 -1.40 -17.05 -11.30
N THR A 150 -2.41 -16.62 -12.08
CA THR A 150 -3.39 -15.60 -11.68
C THR A 150 -4.75 -16.18 -11.27
N GLU A 151 -4.95 -17.49 -11.40
CA GLU A 151 -6.25 -18.14 -11.30
C GLU A 151 -7.02 -17.80 -10.02
N LEU A 152 -6.36 -17.83 -8.86
CA LEU A 152 -7.00 -17.51 -7.59
C LEU A 152 -7.40 -16.03 -7.48
N ARG A 153 -6.61 -15.14 -8.05
CA ARG A 153 -6.89 -13.69 -8.09
C ARG A 153 -8.05 -13.39 -9.03
N ASP A 154 -8.04 -13.99 -10.22
CA ASP A 154 -9.09 -13.83 -11.22
C ASP A 154 -10.43 -14.32 -10.68
N HIS A 155 -10.44 -15.47 -10.00
CA HIS A 155 -11.62 -16.00 -9.32
C HIS A 155 -12.10 -15.09 -8.19
N LEU A 156 -11.18 -14.55 -7.38
CA LEU A 156 -11.53 -13.61 -6.31
C LEU A 156 -12.19 -12.34 -6.87
N GLU A 157 -11.66 -11.79 -7.95
CA GLU A 157 -12.25 -10.62 -8.62
C GLU A 157 -13.67 -10.93 -9.14
N GLU A 158 -13.84 -12.06 -9.84
CA GLU A 158 -15.14 -12.49 -10.36
C GLU A 158 -16.18 -12.61 -9.21
N VAL A 159 -15.84 -13.32 -8.15
CA VAL A 159 -16.75 -13.52 -7.01
C VAL A 159 -17.05 -12.21 -6.30
N THR A 160 -16.07 -11.32 -6.17
CA THR A 160 -16.25 -10.01 -5.53
C THR A 160 -17.22 -9.14 -6.33
N LEU A 161 -17.04 -9.05 -7.65
CA LEU A 161 -17.93 -8.29 -8.53
C LEU A 161 -19.35 -8.87 -8.52
N TYR A 162 -19.48 -10.19 -8.56
CA TYR A 162 -20.76 -10.87 -8.46
C TYR A 162 -21.47 -10.56 -7.13
N TYR A 163 -20.76 -10.67 -6.01
CA TYR A 163 -21.30 -10.39 -4.68
C TYR A 163 -21.77 -8.93 -4.55
N ARG A 164 -20.94 -7.98 -5.00
CA ARG A 164 -21.29 -6.56 -4.98
C ARG A 164 -22.54 -6.27 -5.81
N LYS A 165 -22.62 -6.89 -6.99
CA LYS A 165 -23.81 -6.78 -7.85
C LYS A 165 -25.07 -7.29 -7.14
N LEU A 166 -25.00 -8.45 -6.50
CA LEU A 166 -26.13 -8.99 -5.73
C LEU A 166 -26.57 -8.06 -4.61
N LEU A 167 -25.65 -7.43 -3.89
CA LEU A 167 -25.99 -6.47 -2.84
C LEU A 167 -26.77 -5.28 -3.41
N VAL A 168 -26.28 -4.69 -4.50
CA VAL A 168 -26.96 -3.55 -5.15
C VAL A 168 -28.35 -3.95 -5.70
N ASP A 169 -28.43 -5.10 -6.38
CA ASP A 169 -29.69 -5.61 -6.95
C ASP A 169 -30.75 -5.89 -5.85
N ASN A 170 -30.32 -6.17 -4.62
CA ASN A 170 -31.19 -6.38 -3.48
C ASN A 170 -31.40 -5.12 -2.61
N GLY A 171 -30.98 -3.95 -3.08
CA GLY A 171 -31.26 -2.66 -2.46
C GLY A 171 -30.36 -2.28 -1.30
N PHE A 172 -29.22 -2.95 -1.14
CA PHE A 172 -28.20 -2.53 -0.16
C PHE A 172 -27.44 -1.31 -0.68
N ASP A 173 -27.30 -0.31 0.17
CA ASP A 173 -26.45 0.85 -0.08
C ASP A 173 -25.01 0.49 0.29
N ILE A 174 -24.16 0.37 -0.71
CA ILE A 174 -22.74 0.04 -0.55
C ILE A 174 -21.85 1.11 -1.17
N ILE A 175 -20.68 1.32 -0.57
CA ILE A 175 -19.68 2.25 -1.11
C ILE A 175 -19.30 1.80 -2.53
N SER A 176 -19.23 2.75 -3.47
CA SER A 176 -18.80 2.50 -4.84
C SER A 176 -17.37 1.96 -4.87
N GLY A 177 -17.10 0.99 -5.74
CA GLY A 177 -15.77 0.40 -5.86
C GLY A 177 -15.80 -0.98 -6.50
N THR A 178 -14.67 -1.62 -6.55
CA THR A 178 -14.48 -2.94 -7.15
C THR A 178 -14.08 -4.01 -6.12
N HIS A 179 -13.90 -3.59 -4.85
CA HIS A 179 -13.39 -4.46 -3.75
C HIS A 179 -14.23 -4.33 -2.49
#